data_d3a980e10bf7e821f6250698c8462807
#
_entry.id   d3a980e10bf7e821f6250698c8462807
#
_cell.length_a   1.000
_cell.length_b   1.000
_cell.length_c   1.000
_cell.angle_alpha   90.00
_cell.angle_beta   90.00
_cell.angle_gamma   90.00
#
_symmetry.space_group_name_H-M   'P 1'
#
loop_
_entity.id
_entity.type
_entity.pdbx_description
1 polymer ?
#
loop_
_entity_poly.entity_id
_entity_poly.type
_entity_poly.pdbx_seq_one_letter_code
_entity_poly.pdbx_strand_id
1 'polypeptide(L)'
;MTQLSVNVNKIATLRNARGGNVPDLIQVALDCERFGAQGITVHPRPDERHIRYQDVRDLKRVITTEFNIEGNPIPSFMDLVEEVRPHQVTLVPDAPDALTSNAGWDVAHHRDFLTEILGQLHAWGIRTSIFVGTDLKNLDAAAAVGTDRVELYTEPYASDYPADRAKAVAPFVQAAEHARSLGLALNAGHDLSLENLRFFSESIPFLSEVSIGHALISDALYLGLEETIRRYRTCLTGK
;
A
#
# COMPACT_ATOMS: atom_id res chain seq x y z
N MET A 1 13.29 10.61 3.09
CA MET A 1 12.09 11.33 2.61
C MET A 1 11.05 10.28 2.27
N THR A 2 9.84 10.41 2.78
CA THR A 2 8.74 9.46 2.54
C THR A 2 8.37 9.44 1.06
N GLN A 3 8.24 8.25 0.48
CA GLN A 3 7.89 8.06 -0.92
C GLN A 3 6.37 8.02 -1.09
N LEU A 4 5.87 8.52 -2.23
CA LEU A 4 4.48 8.39 -2.64
C LEU A 4 4.36 7.27 -3.66
N SER A 5 3.64 6.21 -3.30
CA SER A 5 3.15 5.19 -4.21
C SER A 5 1.69 5.45 -4.55
N VAL A 6 1.34 5.46 -5.83
CA VAL A 6 -0.04 5.66 -6.27
C VAL A 6 -0.68 4.30 -6.50
N ASN A 7 -1.72 4.00 -5.71
CA ASN A 7 -2.53 2.80 -5.92
C ASN A 7 -3.57 3.06 -7.03
N VAL A 8 -3.38 2.40 -8.17
CA VAL A 8 -4.19 2.63 -9.39
C VAL A 8 -5.44 1.74 -9.50
N ASN A 9 -5.82 1.02 -8.44
CA ASN A 9 -6.99 0.13 -8.46
C ASN A 9 -8.28 0.84 -8.90
N LYS A 10 -8.51 2.10 -8.47
CA LYS A 10 -9.72 2.86 -8.81
C LYS A 10 -9.79 3.24 -10.28
N ILE A 11 -8.65 3.42 -10.93
CA ILE A 11 -8.56 3.59 -12.39
C ILE A 11 -9.05 2.34 -13.10
N ALA A 12 -8.59 1.17 -12.66
CA ALA A 12 -9.05 -0.11 -13.19
C ALA A 12 -10.54 -0.37 -12.91
N THR A 13 -11.04 0.03 -11.74
CA THR A 13 -12.49 -0.02 -11.43
C THR A 13 -13.29 0.79 -12.43
N LEU A 14 -12.88 2.03 -12.72
CA LEU A 14 -13.55 2.90 -13.67
C LEU A 14 -13.51 2.32 -15.10
N ARG A 15 -12.35 1.80 -15.53
CA ARG A 15 -12.20 1.09 -16.80
C ARG A 15 -13.19 -0.09 -16.92
N ASN A 16 -13.24 -0.91 -15.87
CA ASN A 16 -14.06 -2.14 -15.89
C ASN A 16 -15.56 -1.84 -15.86
N ALA A 17 -15.98 -0.70 -15.32
CA ALA A 17 -17.40 -0.33 -15.25
C ALA A 17 -18.09 -0.27 -16.63
N ARG A 18 -17.32 -0.15 -17.72
CA ARG A 18 -17.87 -0.04 -19.09
C ARG A 18 -17.32 -1.07 -20.08
N GLY A 19 -16.41 -1.95 -19.66
CA GLY A 19 -15.93 -3.07 -20.47
C GLY A 19 -14.95 -2.70 -21.61
N GLY A 20 -14.43 -1.47 -21.64
CA GLY A 20 -13.42 -1.03 -22.60
C GLY A 20 -12.02 -0.95 -21.99
N ASN A 21 -11.15 -0.10 -22.58
CA ASN A 21 -9.82 0.24 -22.05
C ASN A 21 -9.70 1.74 -21.73
N VAL A 22 -10.80 2.40 -21.30
CA VAL A 22 -10.82 3.81 -20.93
C VAL A 22 -11.35 3.91 -19.50
N PRO A 23 -10.59 4.56 -18.60
CA PRO A 23 -9.23 5.08 -18.77
C PRO A 23 -8.19 3.99 -19.02
N ASP A 24 -7.15 4.30 -19.81
CA ASP A 24 -6.03 3.39 -20.04
C ASP A 24 -5.17 3.31 -18.78
N LEU A 25 -5.16 2.15 -18.14
CA LEU A 25 -4.47 1.93 -16.88
C LEU A 25 -2.94 2.09 -16.99
N ILE A 26 -2.38 1.61 -18.10
CA ILE A 26 -0.93 1.69 -18.36
C ILE A 26 -0.53 3.15 -18.54
N GLN A 27 -1.27 3.89 -19.35
CA GLN A 27 -0.99 5.32 -19.56
C GLN A 27 -1.12 6.12 -18.26
N VAL A 28 -2.16 5.85 -17.44
CA VAL A 28 -2.32 6.53 -16.15
C VAL A 28 -1.17 6.22 -15.19
N ALA A 29 -0.68 4.99 -15.14
CA ALA A 29 0.46 4.62 -14.31
C ALA A 29 1.74 5.36 -14.75
N LEU A 30 2.02 5.42 -16.06
CA LEU A 30 3.15 6.20 -16.61
C LEU A 30 3.00 7.70 -16.33
N ASP A 31 1.79 8.24 -16.43
CA ASP A 31 1.52 9.63 -16.08
C ASP A 31 1.74 9.90 -14.59
N CYS A 32 1.38 8.96 -13.70
CA CYS A 32 1.69 9.06 -12.27
C CYS A 32 3.20 9.18 -12.03
N GLU A 33 4.02 8.33 -12.68
CA GLU A 33 5.48 8.43 -12.59
C GLU A 33 5.99 9.77 -13.13
N ARG A 34 5.50 10.19 -14.29
CA ARG A 34 5.88 11.48 -14.92
C ARG A 34 5.55 12.68 -14.02
N PHE A 35 4.44 12.62 -13.27
CA PHE A 35 4.03 13.67 -12.33
C PHE A 35 4.75 13.57 -10.99
N GLY A 36 5.61 12.56 -10.82
CA GLY A 36 6.52 12.42 -9.69
C GLY A 36 6.12 11.43 -8.62
N ALA A 37 5.17 10.53 -8.88
CA ALA A 37 5.00 9.35 -8.05
C ALA A 37 6.30 8.52 -8.03
N GLN A 38 6.63 7.96 -6.88
CA GLN A 38 7.86 7.22 -6.66
C GLN A 38 7.62 5.72 -6.57
N GLY A 39 6.34 5.32 -6.68
CA GLY A 39 5.90 3.94 -6.77
C GLY A 39 4.50 3.84 -7.37
N ILE A 40 4.21 2.66 -7.88
CA ILE A 40 2.88 2.25 -8.33
C ILE A 40 2.48 1.01 -7.54
N THR A 41 1.29 1.05 -6.95
CA THR A 41 0.72 -0.06 -6.20
C THR A 41 -0.52 -0.61 -6.91
N VAL A 42 -0.66 -1.92 -6.92
CA VAL A 42 -1.83 -2.65 -7.42
C VAL A 42 -2.24 -3.77 -6.48
N HIS A 43 -3.55 -4.07 -6.44
CA HIS A 43 -4.08 -5.19 -5.67
C HIS A 43 -4.94 -6.08 -6.59
N PRO A 44 -4.35 -7.04 -7.29
CA PRO A 44 -5.08 -7.98 -8.14
C PRO A 44 -5.83 -8.99 -7.27
N ARG A 45 -7.12 -8.76 -7.08
CA ARG A 45 -7.98 -9.72 -6.37
C ARG A 45 -8.28 -10.93 -7.25
N PRO A 46 -8.58 -12.11 -6.67
CA PRO A 46 -8.83 -13.33 -7.43
C PRO A 46 -10.00 -13.23 -8.44
N ASP A 47 -10.96 -12.36 -8.17
CA ASP A 47 -12.13 -12.12 -9.05
C ASP A 47 -11.89 -11.04 -10.11
N GLU A 48 -10.69 -10.46 -10.13
CA GLU A 48 -10.28 -9.42 -11.07
C GLU A 48 -11.27 -8.22 -11.19
N ARG A 49 -12.00 -7.92 -10.10
CA ARG A 49 -13.03 -6.84 -10.08
C ARG A 49 -12.50 -5.47 -10.45
N HIS A 50 -11.19 -5.24 -10.31
CA HIS A 50 -10.50 -4.02 -10.73
C HIS A 50 -9.22 -4.36 -11.49
N ILE A 51 -8.06 -4.54 -10.82
CA ILE A 51 -6.81 -4.97 -11.45
C ILE A 51 -6.94 -6.42 -11.91
N ARG A 52 -6.63 -6.67 -13.18
CA ARG A 52 -6.56 -8.00 -13.75
C ARG A 52 -5.13 -8.53 -13.65
N TYR A 53 -4.93 -9.83 -13.64
CA TYR A 53 -3.59 -10.42 -13.61
C TYR A 53 -2.78 -10.02 -14.84
N GLN A 54 -3.44 -9.83 -15.99
CA GLN A 54 -2.78 -9.29 -17.19
C GLN A 54 -2.31 -7.85 -17.02
N ASP A 55 -3.07 -7.00 -16.31
CA ASP A 55 -2.64 -5.63 -16.02
C ASP A 55 -1.34 -5.60 -15.22
N VAL A 56 -1.16 -6.53 -14.28
CA VAL A 56 0.06 -6.63 -13.46
C VAL A 56 1.26 -6.95 -14.34
N ARG A 57 1.11 -7.89 -15.29
CA ARG A 57 2.16 -8.26 -16.25
C ARG A 57 2.54 -7.10 -17.16
N ASP A 58 1.55 -6.36 -17.63
CA ASP A 58 1.75 -5.24 -18.55
C ASP A 58 2.38 -4.04 -17.82
N LEU A 59 1.94 -3.73 -16.60
CA LEU A 59 2.54 -2.70 -15.74
C LEU A 59 4.01 -3.01 -15.44
N LYS A 60 4.35 -4.26 -15.12
CA LYS A 60 5.75 -4.64 -14.84
C LYS A 60 6.71 -4.30 -15.96
N ARG A 61 6.26 -4.33 -17.22
CA ARG A 61 7.08 -4.04 -18.39
C ARG A 61 7.40 -2.57 -18.58
N VAL A 62 6.59 -1.69 -18.01
CA VAL A 62 6.65 -0.25 -18.28
C VAL A 62 6.98 0.60 -17.05
N ILE A 63 6.65 0.14 -15.84
CA ILE A 63 6.95 0.87 -14.60
C ILE A 63 8.45 0.90 -14.37
N THR A 64 8.96 2.10 -14.10
CA THR A 64 10.38 2.39 -13.87
C THR A 64 10.71 2.72 -12.43
N THR A 65 9.71 3.09 -11.64
CA THR A 65 9.80 3.34 -10.20
C THR A 65 9.51 2.05 -9.40
N GLU A 66 9.24 2.17 -8.12
CA GLU A 66 8.90 1.02 -7.30
C GLU A 66 7.55 0.42 -7.73
N PHE A 67 7.50 -0.88 -7.94
CA PHE A 67 6.26 -1.62 -8.19
C PHE A 67 5.92 -2.49 -7.01
N ASN A 68 4.81 -2.19 -6.33
CA ASN A 68 4.27 -2.92 -5.19
C ASN A 68 3.00 -3.67 -5.59
N ILE A 69 2.91 -4.96 -5.23
CA ILE A 69 1.71 -5.78 -5.42
C ILE A 69 1.17 -6.16 -4.05
N GLU A 70 -0.07 -5.75 -3.78
CA GLU A 70 -0.81 -6.13 -2.57
C GLU A 70 -1.64 -7.39 -2.83
N GLY A 71 -1.78 -8.26 -1.84
CA GLY A 71 -2.70 -9.39 -1.94
C GLY A 71 -2.60 -10.39 -0.81
N ASN A 72 -3.63 -11.25 -0.74
CA ASN A 72 -3.61 -12.43 0.10
C ASN A 72 -2.76 -13.50 -0.59
N PRO A 73 -1.80 -14.16 0.09
CA PRO A 73 -0.88 -15.13 -0.50
C PRO A 73 -1.54 -16.50 -0.79
N ILE A 74 -2.63 -16.47 -1.55
CA ILE A 74 -3.23 -17.68 -2.13
C ILE A 74 -2.38 -18.18 -3.32
N PRO A 75 -2.48 -19.45 -3.75
CA PRO A 75 -1.64 -20.01 -4.79
C PRO A 75 -1.58 -19.16 -6.07
N SER A 76 -2.73 -18.73 -6.61
CA SER A 76 -2.77 -17.93 -7.84
C SER A 76 -2.09 -16.56 -7.71
N PHE A 77 -2.11 -15.95 -6.51
CA PHE A 77 -1.38 -14.73 -6.22
C PHE A 77 0.13 -14.99 -6.17
N MET A 78 0.56 -16.06 -5.51
CA MET A 78 1.96 -16.44 -5.42
C MET A 78 2.54 -16.78 -6.81
N ASP A 79 1.79 -17.51 -7.65
CA ASP A 79 2.18 -17.79 -9.04
C ASP A 79 2.40 -16.49 -9.84
N LEU A 80 1.48 -15.53 -9.72
CA LEU A 80 1.61 -14.23 -10.39
C LEU A 80 2.84 -13.45 -9.90
N VAL A 81 3.06 -13.41 -8.60
CA VAL A 81 4.19 -12.72 -7.97
C VAL A 81 5.52 -13.36 -8.36
N GLU A 82 5.58 -14.69 -8.42
CA GLU A 82 6.76 -15.41 -8.89
C GLU A 82 7.09 -15.08 -10.33
N GLU A 83 6.09 -15.02 -11.21
CA GLU A 83 6.25 -14.67 -12.62
C GLU A 83 6.73 -13.21 -12.78
N VAL A 84 6.07 -12.28 -12.09
CA VAL A 84 6.24 -10.82 -12.29
C VAL A 84 7.48 -10.26 -11.58
N ARG A 85 7.85 -10.81 -10.42
CA ARG A 85 8.98 -10.32 -9.60
C ARG A 85 8.89 -8.80 -9.36
N PRO A 86 7.88 -8.31 -8.62
CA PRO A 86 7.79 -6.89 -8.28
C PRO A 86 8.94 -6.47 -7.35
N HIS A 87 9.08 -5.18 -7.10
CA HIS A 87 10.04 -4.68 -6.12
C HIS A 87 9.62 -4.99 -4.69
N GLN A 88 8.31 -4.95 -4.43
CA GLN A 88 7.71 -5.22 -3.12
C GLN A 88 6.41 -6.01 -3.26
N VAL A 89 6.14 -6.82 -2.26
CA VAL A 89 4.82 -7.42 -2.03
C VAL A 89 4.34 -7.02 -0.64
N THR A 90 3.12 -6.49 -0.58
CA THR A 90 2.41 -6.23 0.68
C THR A 90 1.36 -7.30 0.91
N LEU A 91 1.55 -8.15 1.92
CA LEU A 91 0.62 -9.21 2.26
C LEU A 91 -0.56 -8.66 3.06
N VAL A 92 -1.78 -8.89 2.57
CA VAL A 92 -3.04 -8.50 3.22
C VAL A 92 -3.89 -9.74 3.53
N PRO A 93 -4.60 -9.78 4.68
CA PRO A 93 -5.37 -10.96 5.10
C PRO A 93 -6.75 -11.06 4.44
N ASP A 94 -7.03 -10.28 3.41
CA ASP A 94 -8.35 -10.14 2.83
C ASP A 94 -8.91 -11.49 2.35
N ALA A 95 -10.09 -11.85 2.85
CA ALA A 95 -10.85 -12.94 2.24
C ALA A 95 -11.23 -12.59 0.79
N PRO A 96 -11.38 -13.59 -0.10
CA PRO A 96 -11.67 -13.34 -1.52
C PRO A 96 -12.92 -12.47 -1.78
N ASP A 97 -13.90 -12.54 -0.87
CA ASP A 97 -15.16 -11.81 -0.92
C ASP A 97 -15.14 -10.46 -0.18
N ALA A 98 -14.06 -10.11 0.52
CA ALA A 98 -13.94 -8.85 1.23
C ALA A 98 -14.06 -7.65 0.26
N LEU A 99 -14.90 -6.67 0.59
CA LEU A 99 -15.10 -5.48 -0.24
C LEU A 99 -13.85 -4.59 -0.28
N THR A 100 -13.20 -4.42 0.87
CA THR A 100 -11.96 -3.68 1.05
C THR A 100 -11.17 -4.29 2.20
N SER A 101 -9.87 -3.95 2.31
CA SER A 101 -9.06 -4.35 3.46
C SER A 101 -9.55 -3.61 4.70
N ASN A 102 -10.01 -4.35 5.70
CA ASN A 102 -10.63 -3.81 6.91
C ASN A 102 -9.96 -4.30 8.21
N ALA A 103 -8.89 -5.08 8.10
CA ALA A 103 -8.10 -5.57 9.23
C ALA A 103 -6.68 -5.92 8.77
N GLY A 104 -5.70 -5.76 9.64
CA GLY A 104 -4.36 -6.29 9.47
C GLY A 104 -4.26 -7.77 9.83
N TRP A 105 -3.14 -8.41 9.49
CA TRP A 105 -2.84 -9.77 9.92
C TRP A 105 -2.76 -9.90 11.45
N ASP A 106 -3.34 -10.94 11.99
CA ASP A 106 -2.91 -11.51 13.28
C ASP A 106 -1.68 -12.39 12.99
N VAL A 107 -0.51 -11.75 13.07
CA VAL A 107 0.76 -12.40 12.66
C VAL A 107 1.13 -13.54 13.61
N ALA A 108 0.82 -13.39 14.89
CA ALA A 108 1.11 -14.42 15.88
C ALA A 108 0.31 -15.70 15.58
N HIS A 109 -0.96 -15.56 15.23
CA HIS A 109 -1.83 -16.69 14.88
C HIS A 109 -1.41 -17.37 13.56
N HIS A 110 -0.90 -16.59 12.60
CA HIS A 110 -0.52 -17.08 11.26
C HIS A 110 1.00 -17.25 11.08
N ARG A 111 1.74 -17.38 12.18
CA ARG A 111 3.20 -17.31 12.21
C ARG A 111 3.87 -18.27 11.20
N ASP A 112 3.56 -19.55 11.28
CA ASP A 112 4.24 -20.58 10.46
C ASP A 112 3.95 -20.36 8.97
N PHE A 113 2.69 -20.06 8.63
CA PHE A 113 2.25 -19.75 7.28
C PHE A 113 2.98 -18.52 6.72
N LEU A 114 2.98 -17.41 7.47
CA LEU A 114 3.64 -16.18 7.02
C LEU A 114 5.17 -16.36 6.91
N THR A 115 5.80 -17.12 7.81
CA THR A 115 7.23 -17.42 7.73
C THR A 115 7.57 -18.15 6.43
N GLU A 116 6.76 -19.14 6.03
CA GLU A 116 6.95 -19.87 4.78
C GLU A 116 6.80 -18.95 3.56
N ILE A 117 5.72 -18.16 3.50
CA ILE A 117 5.44 -17.23 2.40
C ILE A 117 6.54 -16.18 2.26
N LEU A 118 6.96 -15.56 3.37
CA LEU A 118 8.03 -14.57 3.37
C LEU A 118 9.36 -15.19 2.90
N GLY A 119 9.66 -16.41 3.34
CA GLY A 119 10.84 -17.15 2.86
C GLY A 119 10.83 -17.38 1.35
N GLN A 120 9.68 -17.69 0.76
CA GLN A 120 9.53 -17.83 -0.69
C GLN A 120 9.75 -16.48 -1.40
N LEU A 121 9.12 -15.40 -0.91
CA LEU A 121 9.27 -14.06 -1.48
C LEU A 121 10.72 -13.58 -1.44
N HIS A 122 11.42 -13.79 -0.33
CA HIS A 122 12.85 -13.46 -0.19
C HIS A 122 13.72 -14.30 -1.12
N ALA A 123 13.45 -15.60 -1.28
CA ALA A 123 14.16 -16.43 -2.25
C ALA A 123 14.00 -15.93 -3.69
N TRP A 124 12.93 -15.25 -3.97
CA TRP A 124 12.67 -14.58 -5.24
C TRP A 124 13.27 -13.17 -5.33
N GLY A 125 13.93 -12.68 -4.30
CA GLY A 125 14.53 -11.35 -4.27
C GLY A 125 13.52 -10.21 -4.12
N ILE A 126 12.34 -10.49 -3.57
CA ILE A 126 11.25 -9.54 -3.41
C ILE A 126 11.25 -9.01 -1.98
N ARG A 127 11.20 -7.69 -1.82
CA ARG A 127 11.01 -7.05 -0.51
C ARG A 127 9.59 -7.30 -0.01
N THR A 128 9.47 -7.58 1.27
CA THR A 128 8.22 -7.97 1.89
C THR A 128 7.67 -6.89 2.80
N SER A 129 6.36 -6.74 2.81
CA SER A 129 5.60 -5.91 3.74
C SER A 129 4.37 -6.68 4.23
N ILE A 130 4.01 -6.53 5.50
CA ILE A 130 2.79 -7.13 6.08
C ILE A 130 1.85 -6.02 6.54
N PHE A 131 0.59 -6.08 6.10
CA PHE A 131 -0.46 -5.16 6.53
C PHE A 131 -0.92 -5.49 7.94
N VAL A 132 -0.78 -4.54 8.88
CA VAL A 132 -1.01 -4.74 10.33
C VAL A 132 -1.67 -3.53 10.98
N GLY A 133 -2.25 -3.73 12.16
CA GLY A 133 -2.70 -2.64 13.03
C GLY A 133 -1.56 -2.08 13.90
N THR A 134 -1.93 -1.29 14.92
CA THR A 134 -0.98 -0.62 15.83
C THR A 134 -0.65 -1.44 17.08
N ASP A 135 -1.08 -2.69 17.19
CA ASP A 135 -0.77 -3.55 18.34
C ASP A 135 0.73 -3.91 18.39
N LEU A 136 1.39 -3.57 19.48
CA LEU A 136 2.85 -3.73 19.61
C LEU A 136 3.27 -5.21 19.63
N LYS A 137 2.48 -6.10 20.23
CA LYS A 137 2.80 -7.53 20.26
C LYS A 137 2.69 -8.14 18.87
N ASN A 138 1.76 -7.64 18.07
CA ASN A 138 1.64 -8.05 16.67
C ASN A 138 2.82 -7.57 15.82
N LEU A 139 3.38 -6.39 16.13
CA LEU A 139 4.62 -5.91 15.52
C LEU A 139 5.84 -6.75 15.93
N ASP A 140 5.92 -7.19 17.20
CA ASP A 140 6.95 -8.15 17.63
C ASP A 140 6.87 -9.46 16.81
N ALA A 141 5.65 -9.95 16.60
CA ALA A 141 5.42 -11.13 15.78
C ALA A 141 5.79 -10.90 14.30
N ALA A 142 5.51 -9.70 13.76
CA ALA A 142 5.89 -9.35 12.39
C ALA A 142 7.41 -9.34 12.21
N ALA A 143 8.15 -8.78 13.15
CA ALA A 143 9.62 -8.85 13.13
C ALA A 143 10.12 -10.29 13.24
N ALA A 144 9.50 -11.11 14.08
CA ALA A 144 9.89 -12.51 14.31
C ALA A 144 9.67 -13.42 13.09
N VAL A 145 8.70 -13.14 12.21
CA VAL A 145 8.49 -13.87 10.95
C VAL A 145 9.42 -13.40 9.82
N GLY A 146 10.19 -12.33 10.05
CA GLY A 146 11.24 -11.86 9.15
C GLY A 146 10.77 -10.98 8.00
N THR A 147 9.67 -10.25 8.14
CA THR A 147 9.28 -9.25 7.12
C THR A 147 10.24 -8.07 7.12
N ASP A 148 10.44 -7.43 5.95
CA ASP A 148 11.30 -6.23 5.83
C ASP A 148 10.57 -4.97 6.29
N ARG A 149 9.26 -4.92 6.06
CA ARG A 149 8.40 -3.76 6.35
C ARG A 149 7.09 -4.20 7.00
N VAL A 150 6.45 -3.25 7.64
CA VAL A 150 5.02 -3.33 7.98
C VAL A 150 4.29 -2.14 7.37
N GLU A 151 3.06 -2.34 6.96
CA GLU A 151 2.15 -1.30 6.52
C GLU A 151 1.03 -1.13 7.55
N LEU A 152 0.92 0.07 8.14
CA LEU A 152 -0.08 0.35 9.15
C LEU A 152 -1.45 0.61 8.53
N TYR A 153 -2.47 -0.08 9.01
CA TYR A 153 -3.88 0.16 8.70
C TYR A 153 -4.35 1.49 9.30
N THR A 154 -4.65 2.47 8.45
CA THR A 154 -4.83 3.88 8.85
C THR A 154 -6.28 4.34 8.97
N GLU A 155 -7.27 3.47 8.79
CA GLU A 155 -8.68 3.84 8.93
C GLU A 155 -9.01 4.42 10.33
N PRO A 156 -8.56 3.81 11.45
CA PRO A 156 -8.84 4.38 12.78
C PRO A 156 -8.25 5.79 12.94
N TYR A 157 -7.09 6.06 12.37
CA TYR A 157 -6.53 7.40 12.34
C TYR A 157 -7.40 8.36 11.55
N ALA A 158 -7.80 7.98 10.33
CA ALA A 158 -8.61 8.83 9.45
C ALA A 158 -9.99 9.13 10.05
N SER A 159 -10.61 8.13 10.69
CA SER A 159 -11.90 8.24 11.34
C SER A 159 -11.88 9.19 12.55
N ASP A 160 -10.85 9.09 13.40
CA ASP A 160 -10.73 9.89 14.61
C ASP A 160 -10.09 11.28 14.37
N TYR A 161 -9.42 11.47 13.23
CA TYR A 161 -8.67 12.69 12.90
C TYR A 161 -9.48 14.00 13.02
N PRO A 162 -10.73 14.08 12.52
CA PRO A 162 -11.52 15.30 12.61
C PRO A 162 -11.87 15.72 14.05
N ALA A 163 -11.96 14.75 14.96
CA ALA A 163 -12.31 15.01 16.34
C ALA A 163 -11.09 15.46 17.18
N ASP A 164 -9.97 14.73 17.07
CA ASP A 164 -8.71 15.05 17.78
C ASP A 164 -7.53 14.39 17.06
N ARG A 165 -6.87 15.14 16.20
CA ARG A 165 -5.75 14.65 15.40
C ARG A 165 -4.56 14.17 16.22
N ALA A 166 -4.31 14.79 17.39
CA ALA A 166 -3.19 14.41 18.26
C ALA A 166 -3.46 13.06 18.94
N LYS A 167 -4.68 12.86 19.40
CA LYS A 167 -5.13 11.59 19.97
C LYS A 167 -5.19 10.50 18.90
N ALA A 168 -5.68 10.83 17.71
CA ALA A 168 -5.80 9.89 16.59
C ALA A 168 -4.43 9.35 16.12
N VAL A 169 -3.39 10.19 16.08
CA VAL A 169 -2.05 9.77 15.62
C VAL A 169 -1.22 9.06 16.70
N ALA A 170 -1.52 9.24 17.98
CA ALA A 170 -0.68 8.76 19.07
C ALA A 170 -0.41 7.23 19.03
N PRO A 171 -1.40 6.33 18.80
CA PRO A 171 -1.14 4.90 18.65
C PRO A 171 -0.21 4.58 17.48
N PHE A 172 -0.30 5.35 16.39
CA PHE A 172 0.53 5.16 15.19
C PHE A 172 1.97 5.60 15.43
N VAL A 173 2.20 6.68 16.17
CA VAL A 173 3.54 7.09 16.59
C VAL A 173 4.19 6.01 17.46
N GLN A 174 3.46 5.48 18.46
CA GLN A 174 3.97 4.39 19.30
C GLN A 174 4.30 3.14 18.49
N ALA A 175 3.40 2.72 17.60
CA ALA A 175 3.61 1.58 16.73
C ALA A 175 4.81 1.79 15.80
N ALA A 176 4.95 2.98 15.24
CA ALA A 176 6.06 3.34 14.37
C ALA A 176 7.41 3.32 15.08
N GLU A 177 7.51 3.91 16.28
CA GLU A 177 8.73 3.87 17.09
C GLU A 177 9.09 2.44 17.49
N HIS A 178 8.09 1.62 17.84
CA HIS A 178 8.30 0.22 18.16
C HIS A 178 8.80 -0.57 16.95
N ALA A 179 8.13 -0.47 15.79
CA ALA A 179 8.58 -1.10 14.55
C ALA A 179 10.03 -0.73 14.20
N ARG A 180 10.38 0.56 14.34
CA ARG A 180 11.75 1.03 14.13
C ARG A 180 12.75 0.38 15.10
N SER A 181 12.38 0.22 16.37
CA SER A 181 13.23 -0.44 17.37
C SER A 181 13.50 -1.90 17.06
N LEU A 182 12.58 -2.55 16.34
CA LEU A 182 12.68 -3.92 15.83
C LEU A 182 13.43 -4.03 14.49
N GLY A 183 13.86 -2.91 13.91
CA GLY A 183 14.52 -2.88 12.62
C GLY A 183 13.59 -2.96 11.41
N LEU A 184 12.28 -2.86 11.61
CA LEU A 184 11.30 -2.85 10.54
C LEU A 184 11.22 -1.47 9.89
N ALA A 185 11.18 -1.42 8.56
CA ALA A 185 10.78 -0.22 7.86
C ALA A 185 9.24 -0.08 7.85
N LEU A 186 8.75 1.15 7.69
CA LEU A 186 7.34 1.47 7.92
C LEU A 186 6.68 2.04 6.68
N ASN A 187 5.57 1.45 6.26
CA ASN A 187 4.64 1.96 5.26
C ASN A 187 3.29 2.29 5.90
N ALA A 188 2.51 3.12 5.23
CA ALA A 188 1.12 3.42 5.58
C ALA A 188 0.35 3.78 4.30
N GLY A 189 -0.97 3.91 4.37
CA GLY A 189 -1.68 4.30 3.14
C GLY A 189 -3.17 4.39 3.28
N HIS A 190 -3.83 3.38 2.90
CA HIS A 190 -5.26 3.11 2.68
C HIS A 190 -6.23 4.32 2.82
N ASP A 191 -6.34 4.95 4.00
CA ASP A 191 -7.29 6.03 4.32
C ASP A 191 -6.62 7.41 4.47
N LEU A 192 -5.34 7.54 4.08
CA LEU A 192 -4.65 8.83 4.06
C LEU A 192 -5.14 9.68 2.89
N SER A 193 -5.29 11.00 3.15
CA SER A 193 -5.83 11.98 2.21
C SER A 193 -5.12 13.34 2.33
N LEU A 194 -5.42 14.30 1.46
CA LEU A 194 -4.87 15.66 1.58
C LEU A 194 -5.21 16.35 2.92
N GLU A 195 -6.26 15.90 3.62
CA GLU A 195 -6.66 16.47 4.91
C GLU A 195 -5.76 16.02 6.06
N ASN A 196 -5.34 14.73 6.07
CA ASN A 196 -4.72 14.10 7.22
C ASN A 196 -3.25 13.67 7.01
N LEU A 197 -2.80 13.54 5.75
CA LEU A 197 -1.48 13.00 5.40
C LEU A 197 -0.33 13.83 5.94
N ARG A 198 -0.41 15.17 5.84
CA ARG A 198 0.68 16.05 6.30
C ARG A 198 0.96 15.83 7.78
N PHE A 199 -0.08 15.88 8.62
CA PHE A 199 0.06 15.70 10.05
C PHE A 199 0.58 14.31 10.42
N PHE A 200 0.12 13.26 9.69
CA PHE A 200 0.63 11.89 9.86
C PHE A 200 2.13 11.81 9.56
N SER A 201 2.55 12.33 8.41
CA SER A 201 3.95 12.31 7.96
C SER A 201 4.87 13.14 8.88
N GLU A 202 4.42 14.29 9.36
CA GLU A 202 5.18 15.12 10.31
C GLU A 202 5.31 14.44 11.68
N SER A 203 4.31 13.66 12.10
CA SER A 203 4.32 12.92 13.36
C SER A 203 5.21 11.68 13.30
N ILE A 204 5.46 11.12 12.12
CA ILE A 204 6.26 9.90 11.89
C ILE A 204 7.36 10.18 10.84
N PRO A 205 8.46 10.88 11.20
CA PRO A 205 9.45 11.38 10.22
C PRO A 205 10.30 10.30 9.55
N PHE A 206 10.22 9.05 9.98
CA PHE A 206 10.91 7.90 9.39
C PHE A 206 10.00 6.96 8.60
N LEU A 207 8.79 7.40 8.28
CA LEU A 207 7.88 6.71 7.37
C LEU A 207 8.57 6.54 6.00
N SER A 208 8.63 5.30 5.51
CA SER A 208 9.34 4.97 4.27
C SER A 208 8.50 5.31 3.04
N GLU A 209 7.22 4.93 3.06
CA GLU A 209 6.33 5.04 1.92
C GLU A 209 4.87 5.20 2.36
N VAL A 210 4.10 5.90 1.55
CA VAL A 210 2.63 5.88 1.63
C VAL A 210 2.05 5.39 0.31
N SER A 211 1.12 4.42 0.38
CA SER A 211 0.37 3.89 -0.77
C SER A 211 -1.06 4.42 -0.72
N ILE A 212 -1.41 5.34 -1.61
CA ILE A 212 -2.70 6.03 -1.57
C ILE A 212 -3.46 5.83 -2.89
N GLY A 213 -4.69 5.33 -2.78
CA GLY A 213 -5.55 5.03 -3.93
C GLY A 213 -6.84 5.83 -3.95
N HIS A 214 -7.81 5.44 -3.15
CA HIS A 214 -9.17 5.99 -3.25
C HIS A 214 -9.22 7.51 -3.10
N ALA A 215 -8.62 8.05 -2.06
CA ALA A 215 -8.60 9.49 -1.80
C ALA A 215 -7.89 10.26 -2.93
N LEU A 216 -6.70 9.80 -3.34
CA LEU A 216 -5.93 10.45 -4.40
C LEU A 216 -6.69 10.49 -5.74
N ILE A 217 -7.30 9.37 -6.15
CA ILE A 217 -8.06 9.33 -7.40
C ILE A 217 -9.33 10.16 -7.30
N SER A 218 -10.00 10.20 -6.14
CA SER A 218 -11.15 11.08 -5.90
C SER A 218 -10.78 12.56 -6.03
N ASP A 219 -9.66 12.97 -5.43
CA ASP A 219 -9.16 14.35 -5.56
C ASP A 219 -8.79 14.68 -7.01
N ALA A 220 -8.24 13.70 -7.76
CA ALA A 220 -7.86 13.90 -9.16
C ALA A 220 -9.05 14.18 -10.08
N LEU A 221 -10.28 13.79 -9.72
CA LEU A 221 -11.49 14.14 -10.48
C LEU A 221 -11.76 15.66 -10.48
N TYR A 222 -11.30 16.36 -9.44
CA TYR A 222 -11.51 17.81 -9.29
C TYR A 222 -10.28 18.64 -9.64
N LEU A 223 -9.09 18.11 -9.36
CA LEU A 223 -7.83 18.85 -9.49
C LEU A 223 -7.05 18.48 -10.76
N GLY A 224 -7.37 17.36 -11.38
CA GLY A 224 -6.52 16.69 -12.35
C GLY A 224 -5.37 15.93 -11.69
N LEU A 225 -4.87 14.89 -12.36
CA LEU A 225 -3.94 13.91 -11.77
C LEU A 225 -2.58 14.55 -11.40
N GLU A 226 -2.03 15.40 -12.26
CA GLU A 226 -0.73 16.05 -12.04
C GLU A 226 -0.72 16.94 -10.78
N GLU A 227 -1.71 17.83 -10.67
CA GLU A 227 -1.83 18.72 -9.50
C GLU A 227 -2.11 17.92 -8.21
N THR A 228 -2.88 16.86 -8.29
CA THR A 228 -3.15 15.99 -7.16
C THR A 228 -1.85 15.34 -6.65
N ILE A 229 -1.07 14.70 -7.51
CA ILE A 229 0.20 14.07 -7.14
C ILE A 229 1.15 15.12 -6.55
N ARG A 230 1.23 16.30 -7.14
CA ARG A 230 2.05 17.41 -6.61
C ARG A 230 1.64 17.77 -5.17
N ARG A 231 0.34 17.88 -4.88
CA ARG A 231 -0.17 18.20 -3.52
C ARG A 231 0.14 17.11 -2.51
N TYR A 232 -0.08 15.84 -2.88
CA TYR A 232 0.27 14.71 -2.00
C TYR A 232 1.77 14.69 -1.67
N ARG A 233 2.63 14.91 -2.67
CA ARG A 233 4.07 15.02 -2.45
C ARG A 233 4.44 16.20 -1.54
N THR A 234 3.78 17.33 -1.70
CA THR A 234 3.97 18.49 -0.82
C THR A 234 3.63 18.17 0.64
N CYS A 235 2.59 17.36 0.90
CA CYS A 235 2.29 16.87 2.25
C CYS A 235 3.43 16.04 2.86
N LEU A 236 4.20 15.32 2.04
CA LEU A 236 5.28 14.44 2.47
C LEU A 236 6.64 15.15 2.61
N THR A 237 6.85 16.25 1.90
CA THR A 237 8.15 16.94 1.85
C THR A 237 8.22 18.19 2.73
N GLY A 238 7.09 18.69 3.21
CA GLY A 238 7.03 19.91 4.02
C GLY A 238 7.37 21.20 3.28
N LYS A 239 7.44 21.17 1.93
CA LYS A 239 7.78 22.34 1.10
C LYS A 239 6.62 22.74 0.21
#